data_75bd45147ec65ba9b9cd7ca2cbdc318b
#
_entry.id   75bd45147ec65ba9b9cd7ca2cbdc318b
#
_cell.length_a   1.000
_cell.length_b   1.000
_cell.length_c   1.000
_cell.angle_alpha   90.00
_cell.angle_beta   90.00
_cell.angle_gamma   90.00
#
_symmetry.space_group_name_H-M   'P 1'
#
loop_
_entity.id
_entity.type
_entity.pdbx_description
1 polymer ?
#
loop_
_entity_poly.entity_id
_entity_poly.type
_entity_poly.pdbx_seq_one_letter_code
_entity_poly.pdbx_strand_id
1 'polypeptide(L)'
;MKYFFTFVFYFFFSSIVLSNDPYDNDLAGKKLICFVKSESIEDWGVKFLPDNQVILYSMNKLLYEIYKYKRTYRTDLRNIKIINNKDIEFVINRSTLKFRNKKCALSDIEPYILLQRRIDEIKQEKTKKNKI
;
A
#
# COMPACT_ATOMS: atom_id res chain seq x y z
N MET A 1 -39.11 -35.53 9.18
CA MET A 1 -38.12 -35.47 8.08
C MET A 1 -37.98 -34.11 7.47
N LYS A 2 -39.04 -33.39 7.21
CA LYS A 2 -38.95 -32.03 6.62
C LYS A 2 -38.17 -31.05 7.50
N TYR A 3 -38.32 -31.12 8.81
CA TYR A 3 -37.66 -30.23 9.76
C TYR A 3 -36.16 -30.49 9.89
N PHE A 4 -35.77 -31.73 9.76
CA PHE A 4 -34.34 -32.09 9.82
C PHE A 4 -33.55 -31.51 8.65
N PHE A 5 -34.12 -31.54 7.47
CA PHE A 5 -33.49 -31.04 6.27
C PHE A 5 -33.29 -29.52 6.32
N THR A 6 -34.30 -28.81 6.81
CA THR A 6 -34.22 -27.33 6.96
C THR A 6 -33.16 -26.94 8.00
N PHE A 7 -33.01 -27.69 9.06
CA PHE A 7 -32.02 -27.42 10.09
C PHE A 7 -30.58 -27.58 9.58
N VAL A 8 -30.32 -28.64 8.84
CA VAL A 8 -28.99 -28.87 8.27
C VAL A 8 -28.59 -27.79 7.31
N PHE A 9 -29.51 -27.33 6.48
CA PHE A 9 -29.27 -26.22 5.53
C PHE A 9 -28.94 -24.92 6.24
N TYR A 10 -29.67 -24.59 7.29
CA TYR A 10 -29.42 -23.40 8.09
C TYR A 10 -28.02 -23.40 8.74
N PHE A 11 -27.62 -24.53 9.28
CA PHE A 11 -26.32 -24.66 9.91
C PHE A 11 -25.18 -24.48 8.90
N PHE A 12 -25.30 -25.03 7.72
CA PHE A 12 -24.32 -24.88 6.67
C PHE A 12 -24.18 -23.42 6.21
N PHE A 13 -25.29 -22.70 6.09
CA PHE A 13 -25.30 -21.30 5.70
C PHE A 13 -24.61 -20.40 6.74
N SER A 14 -24.86 -20.62 8.01
CA SER A 14 -24.25 -19.81 9.06
C SER A 14 -22.73 -20.03 9.18
N SER A 15 -22.21 -21.22 8.90
CA SER A 15 -20.77 -21.46 8.93
C SER A 15 -20.03 -20.75 7.79
N ILE A 16 -20.65 -20.55 6.63
CA ILE A 16 -20.09 -19.79 5.53
C ILE A 16 -19.96 -18.31 5.88
N VAL A 17 -20.98 -17.74 6.55
CA VAL A 17 -20.98 -16.30 6.93
C VAL A 17 -19.87 -15.98 7.93
N LEU A 18 -19.51 -16.90 8.82
CA LEU A 18 -18.52 -16.71 9.87
C LEU A 18 -17.07 -16.81 9.39
N SER A 19 -16.81 -17.28 8.17
CA SER A 19 -15.46 -17.59 7.70
C SER A 19 -14.73 -16.46 6.98
N ASN A 20 -15.40 -15.35 6.62
CA ASN A 20 -14.81 -14.28 5.81
C ASN A 20 -14.88 -12.92 6.51
N ASP A 21 -13.71 -12.33 6.78
CA ASP A 21 -13.60 -10.92 7.11
C ASP A 21 -13.67 -10.12 5.80
N PRO A 22 -14.65 -9.19 5.62
CA PRO A 22 -14.79 -8.44 4.38
C PRO A 22 -13.63 -7.50 4.07
N TYR A 23 -12.77 -7.21 5.05
CA TYR A 23 -11.61 -6.34 4.87
C TYR A 23 -10.29 -7.09 4.73
N ASP A 24 -10.34 -8.42 4.80
CA ASP A 24 -9.14 -9.24 4.68
C ASP A 24 -8.72 -9.32 3.20
N ASN A 25 -7.47 -8.97 2.90
CA ASN A 25 -6.90 -8.97 1.55
C ASN A 25 -7.63 -8.09 0.52
N ASP A 26 -8.48 -7.15 0.94
CA ASP A 26 -9.25 -6.34 0.01
C ASP A 26 -8.40 -5.39 -0.84
N LEU A 27 -7.15 -5.15 -0.46
CA LEU A 27 -6.21 -4.28 -1.18
C LEU A 27 -5.20 -5.06 -2.01
N ALA A 28 -5.21 -6.39 -1.99
CA ALA A 28 -4.24 -7.19 -2.72
C ALA A 28 -4.18 -6.79 -4.20
N GLY A 29 -2.97 -6.53 -4.71
CA GLY A 29 -2.73 -6.09 -6.07
C GLY A 29 -2.84 -4.59 -6.30
N LYS A 30 -3.31 -3.82 -5.35
CA LYS A 30 -3.35 -2.36 -5.47
C LYS A 30 -1.98 -1.75 -5.21
N LYS A 31 -1.72 -0.62 -5.88
CA LYS A 31 -0.45 0.08 -5.83
C LYS A 31 -0.70 1.56 -5.60
N LEU A 32 0.11 2.16 -4.74
CA LEU A 32 0.06 3.60 -4.47
C LEU A 32 1.39 4.22 -4.77
N ILE A 33 1.36 5.45 -5.27
CA ILE A 33 2.54 6.29 -5.40
C ILE A 33 2.32 7.58 -4.61
N CYS A 34 3.33 7.95 -3.82
CA CYS A 34 3.23 9.08 -2.91
C CYS A 34 4.38 10.02 -3.19
N PHE A 35 4.10 11.08 -3.93
CA PHE A 35 5.07 12.15 -4.18
C PHE A 35 4.83 13.30 -3.22
N VAL A 36 5.90 13.85 -2.71
CA VAL A 36 5.86 15.05 -1.88
C VAL A 36 6.22 16.23 -2.75
N LYS A 37 5.32 17.22 -2.83
CA LYS A 37 5.51 18.41 -3.65
C LYS A 37 6.61 19.32 -3.16
N SER A 38 6.96 19.26 -1.89
CA SER A 38 8.02 20.07 -1.30
C SER A 38 9.39 19.41 -1.48
N GLU A 39 10.45 20.11 -1.10
CA GLU A 39 11.84 19.68 -1.18
C GLU A 39 12.18 18.44 -0.33
N SER A 40 11.19 17.69 0.08
CA SER A 40 11.38 16.43 0.81
C SER A 40 12.27 15.48 0.00
N ILE A 41 13.19 14.88 0.69
CA ILE A 41 14.19 13.99 0.13
C ILE A 41 13.59 12.67 -0.36
N GLU A 42 12.42 12.28 0.17
CA GLU A 42 11.85 10.96 -0.04
C GLU A 42 10.49 11.00 -0.72
N ASP A 43 10.38 10.30 -1.85
CA ASP A 43 9.11 9.86 -2.41
C ASP A 43 8.89 8.38 -2.07
N TRP A 44 7.65 7.96 -1.97
CA TRP A 44 7.29 6.62 -1.53
C TRP A 44 6.40 5.91 -2.53
N GLY A 45 6.51 4.59 -2.54
CA GLY A 45 5.57 3.71 -3.24
C GLY A 45 5.09 2.62 -2.30
N VAL A 46 3.90 2.12 -2.55
CA VAL A 46 3.28 1.07 -1.74
C VAL A 46 2.66 0.04 -2.67
N LYS A 47 2.99 -1.23 -2.48
CA LYS A 47 2.41 -2.34 -3.22
C LYS A 47 1.79 -3.34 -2.27
N PHE A 48 0.48 -3.51 -2.37
CA PHE A 48 -0.25 -4.46 -1.54
C PHE A 48 -0.21 -5.85 -2.18
N LEU A 49 0.16 -6.83 -1.38
CA LEU A 49 0.28 -8.23 -1.79
C LEU A 49 -0.80 -9.08 -1.12
N PRO A 50 -1.03 -10.32 -1.60
CA PRO A 50 -1.87 -11.27 -0.89
C PRO A 50 -1.38 -11.54 0.54
N ASP A 51 -2.25 -12.11 1.38
CA ASP A 51 -1.95 -12.51 2.76
C ASP A 51 -1.57 -11.32 3.66
N ASN A 52 -2.19 -10.16 3.44
CA ASN A 52 -1.98 -8.95 4.23
C ASN A 52 -0.52 -8.49 4.28
N GLN A 53 0.22 -8.77 3.22
CA GLN A 53 1.59 -8.31 3.07
C GLN A 53 1.64 -7.05 2.22
N VAL A 54 2.64 -6.22 2.47
CA VAL A 54 2.84 -4.98 1.74
C VAL A 54 4.33 -4.72 1.56
N ILE A 55 4.70 -4.19 0.40
CA ILE A 55 6.04 -3.71 0.13
C ILE A 55 6.01 -2.19 0.09
N LEU A 56 6.88 -1.58 0.89
CA LEU A 56 7.11 -0.15 0.89
C LEU A 56 8.38 0.14 0.11
N TYR A 57 8.30 1.12 -0.78
CA TYR A 57 9.44 1.62 -1.53
C TYR A 57 9.73 3.05 -1.08
N SER A 58 10.96 3.33 -0.72
CA SER A 58 11.43 4.66 -0.38
C SER A 58 12.53 5.08 -1.32
N MET A 59 12.43 6.28 -1.88
CA MET A 59 13.43 6.82 -2.80
C MET A 59 14.23 7.92 -2.12
N ASN A 60 15.55 7.79 -2.13
CA ASN A 60 16.44 8.83 -1.66
C ASN A 60 16.96 9.65 -2.84
N LYS A 61 16.56 10.91 -2.95
CA LYS A 61 16.91 11.82 -4.05
C LYS A 61 18.37 12.23 -4.03
N LEU A 62 19.03 12.17 -2.89
CA LEU A 62 20.44 12.53 -2.78
C LEU A 62 21.36 11.40 -3.24
N LEU A 63 21.01 10.16 -2.91
CA LEU A 63 21.81 8.99 -3.23
C LEU A 63 21.35 8.28 -4.49
N TYR A 64 20.20 8.67 -5.07
CA TYR A 64 19.58 8.02 -6.23
C TYR A 64 19.30 6.54 -6.01
N GLU A 65 18.88 6.18 -4.81
CA GLU A 65 18.62 4.80 -4.41
C GLU A 65 17.17 4.58 -4.04
N ILE A 66 16.68 3.36 -4.27
CA ILE A 66 15.36 2.92 -3.88
C ILE A 66 15.51 1.80 -2.87
N TYR A 67 14.91 1.97 -1.70
CA TYR A 67 14.89 0.98 -0.63
C TYR A 67 13.56 0.25 -0.61
N LYS A 68 13.60 -1.04 -0.31
CA LYS A 68 12.40 -1.88 -0.15
C LYS A 68 12.26 -2.34 1.29
N TYR A 69 11.05 -2.25 1.81
CA TYR A 69 10.73 -2.73 3.14
C TYR A 69 9.50 -3.62 3.07
N LYS A 70 9.58 -4.82 3.62
CA LYS A 70 8.43 -5.72 3.77
C LYS A 70 7.73 -5.41 5.08
N ARG A 71 6.40 -5.28 5.01
CA ARG A 71 5.54 -5.03 6.16
C ARG A 71 4.29 -5.87 6.03
N THR A 72 3.48 -5.87 7.07
CA THR A 72 2.11 -6.36 7.03
C THR A 72 1.16 -5.19 7.13
N TYR A 73 -0.11 -5.40 6.76
CA TYR A 73 -1.10 -4.36 6.90
C TYR A 73 -2.43 -4.94 7.40
N ARG A 74 -3.22 -4.08 8.00
CA ARG A 74 -4.61 -4.35 8.37
C ARG A 74 -5.47 -3.19 7.92
N THR A 75 -6.68 -3.49 7.53
CA THR A 75 -7.63 -2.46 7.09
C THR A 75 -8.86 -2.47 7.96
N ASP A 76 -9.45 -1.31 8.12
CA ASP A 76 -10.80 -1.14 8.60
C ASP A 76 -11.57 -0.25 7.60
N LEU A 77 -12.75 0.23 7.97
CA LEU A 77 -13.57 1.04 7.09
C LEU A 77 -12.89 2.34 6.65
N ARG A 78 -12.05 2.91 7.50
CA ARG A 78 -11.47 4.26 7.31
C ARG A 78 -9.98 4.25 7.02
N ASN A 79 -9.26 3.27 7.52
CA ASN A 79 -7.80 3.33 7.59
C ASN A 79 -7.13 2.06 7.08
N ILE A 80 -5.93 2.25 6.56
CA ILE A 80 -4.98 1.18 6.27
C ILE A 80 -3.84 1.35 7.27
N LYS A 81 -3.63 0.36 8.12
CA LYS A 81 -2.59 0.38 9.14
C LYS A 81 -1.41 -0.45 8.68
N ILE A 82 -0.27 0.17 8.52
CA ILE A 82 0.97 -0.50 8.15
C ILE A 82 1.69 -0.89 9.44
N ILE A 83 2.03 -2.17 9.56
CA ILE A 83 2.51 -2.77 10.80
C ILE A 83 3.94 -3.28 10.62
N ASN A 84 4.79 -2.88 11.54
CA ASN A 84 6.17 -3.33 11.64
C ASN A 84 6.39 -3.98 13.01
N ASN A 85 6.66 -5.29 13.05
CA ASN A 85 6.90 -6.03 14.29
C ASN A 85 5.83 -5.78 15.37
N LYS A 86 4.56 -5.96 15.05
CA LYS A 86 3.38 -5.77 15.92
C LYS A 86 3.01 -4.30 16.20
N ASP A 87 3.87 -3.34 15.88
CA ASP A 87 3.60 -1.92 16.10
C ASP A 87 3.07 -1.26 14.82
N ILE A 88 2.14 -0.33 15.00
CA ILE A 88 1.65 0.49 13.88
C ILE A 88 2.73 1.51 13.52
N GLU A 89 3.30 1.37 12.33
CA GLU A 89 4.33 2.29 11.84
C GLU A 89 3.70 3.56 11.29
N PHE A 90 2.66 3.43 10.46
CA PHE A 90 1.87 4.56 9.99
C PHE A 90 0.49 4.13 9.51
N VAL A 91 -0.40 5.10 9.34
CA VAL A 91 -1.78 4.90 8.95
C VAL A 91 -2.09 5.73 7.69
N ILE A 92 -2.69 5.10 6.69
CA ILE A 92 -3.15 5.75 5.46
C ILE A 92 -4.67 5.86 5.53
N ASN A 93 -5.21 7.05 5.30
CA ASN A 93 -6.64 7.25 5.19
C ASN A 93 -7.15 6.69 3.86
N ARG A 94 -8.15 5.81 3.89
CA ARG A 94 -8.65 5.14 2.68
C ARG A 94 -9.38 6.07 1.71
N SER A 95 -9.98 7.13 2.22
CA SER A 95 -10.73 8.07 1.38
C SER A 95 -9.84 9.11 0.73
N THR A 96 -8.88 9.64 1.48
CA THR A 96 -8.01 10.73 1.01
C THR A 96 -6.67 10.23 0.50
N LEU A 97 -6.28 9.01 0.84
CA LEU A 97 -4.97 8.40 0.58
C LEU A 97 -3.82 9.23 1.17
N LYS A 98 -4.09 9.94 2.25
CA LYS A 98 -3.09 10.74 2.95
C LYS A 98 -2.52 9.99 4.15
N PHE A 99 -1.23 10.14 4.38
CA PHE A 99 -0.59 9.81 5.64
C PHE A 99 0.47 10.87 5.96
N ARG A 100 0.45 11.36 7.21
CA ARG A 100 1.28 12.50 7.61
C ARG A 100 1.03 13.68 6.65
N ASN A 101 2.08 14.24 6.06
CA ASN A 101 2.02 15.33 5.08
C ASN A 101 2.09 14.84 3.62
N LYS A 102 1.98 13.53 3.39
CA LYS A 102 2.09 12.93 2.06
C LYS A 102 0.72 12.56 1.53
N LYS A 103 0.50 12.83 0.25
CA LYS A 103 -0.70 12.40 -0.46
C LYS A 103 -0.32 11.37 -1.50
N CYS A 104 -1.00 10.23 -1.47
CA CYS A 104 -0.79 9.16 -2.40
C CYS A 104 -1.90 9.13 -3.46
N ALA A 105 -1.62 8.48 -4.58
CA ALA A 105 -2.57 8.21 -5.64
C ALA A 105 -2.48 6.74 -6.04
N LEU A 106 -3.60 6.17 -6.47
CA LEU A 106 -3.61 4.83 -7.06
C LEU A 106 -2.80 4.82 -8.35
N SER A 107 -2.05 3.76 -8.56
CA SER A 107 -1.20 3.59 -9.74
C SER A 107 -1.47 2.24 -10.40
N ASP A 108 -1.52 2.23 -11.73
CA ASP A 108 -1.54 1.00 -12.52
C ASP A 108 -0.13 0.48 -12.82
N ILE A 109 0.87 1.34 -12.64
CA ILE A 109 2.27 1.03 -12.89
C ILE A 109 2.94 0.65 -11.58
N GLU A 110 3.87 -0.31 -11.62
CA GLU A 110 4.65 -0.69 -10.45
C GLU A 110 5.35 0.52 -9.82
N PRO A 111 5.21 0.71 -8.50
CA PRO A 111 5.84 1.86 -7.83
C PRO A 111 7.36 1.95 -8.04
N TYR A 112 8.04 0.81 -8.08
CA TYR A 112 9.47 0.77 -8.34
C TYR A 112 9.82 1.44 -9.68
N ILE A 113 9.04 1.16 -10.74
CA ILE A 113 9.26 1.75 -12.06
C ILE A 113 9.06 3.26 -12.04
N LEU A 114 8.00 3.72 -11.37
CA LEU A 114 7.74 5.16 -11.26
C LEU A 114 8.81 5.90 -10.49
N LEU A 115 9.30 5.30 -9.40
CA LEU A 115 10.38 5.88 -8.61
C LEU A 115 11.70 5.89 -9.38
N GLN A 116 11.99 4.85 -10.17
CA GLN A 116 13.17 4.82 -11.01
C GLN A 116 13.13 5.90 -12.09
N ARG A 117 11.98 6.09 -12.74
CA ARG A 117 11.79 7.20 -13.69
C ARG A 117 12.02 8.55 -13.03
N ARG A 118 11.55 8.72 -11.80
CA ARG A 118 11.74 9.96 -11.05
C ARG A 118 13.21 10.22 -10.76
N ILE A 119 13.96 9.19 -10.39
CA ILE A 119 15.42 9.29 -10.21
C ILE A 119 16.09 9.75 -11.52
N ASP A 120 15.73 9.12 -12.63
CA ASP A 120 16.32 9.44 -13.93
C ASP A 120 16.03 10.89 -14.34
N GLU A 121 14.82 11.37 -14.10
CA GLU A 121 14.45 12.78 -14.33
C GLU A 121 15.30 13.73 -13.49
N ILE A 122 15.47 13.44 -12.22
CA ILE A 122 16.28 14.27 -11.31
C ILE A 122 17.74 14.32 -11.76
N LYS A 123 18.29 13.17 -12.15
CA LYS A 123 19.65 13.11 -12.69
C LYS A 123 19.82 13.97 -13.95
N GLN A 124 18.86 13.89 -14.87
CA GLN A 124 18.87 14.69 -16.10
C GLN A 124 18.80 16.17 -15.81
N GLU A 125 17.94 16.60 -14.89
CA GLU A 125 17.83 18.00 -14.48
C GLU A 125 19.15 18.52 -13.90
N LYS A 126 19.81 17.75 -13.04
CA LYS A 126 21.10 18.11 -12.46
C LYS A 126 22.20 18.20 -13.52
N THR A 127 22.21 17.27 -14.46
CA THR A 127 23.17 17.29 -15.57
C THR A 127 23.01 18.52 -16.45
N LYS A 128 21.76 18.94 -16.72
CA LYS A 128 21.49 20.15 -17.50
C LYS A 128 21.98 21.43 -16.81
N LYS A 129 21.96 21.47 -15.48
CA LYS A 129 22.43 22.61 -14.70
C LYS A 129 23.96 22.68 -14.60
N ASN A 130 24.63 21.54 -14.79
CA ASN A 130 26.09 21.48 -14.76
C ASN A 130 26.66 21.94 -16.09
N LYS A 131 27.62 22.81 -16.05
CA LYS A 131 28.32 23.33 -17.24
C LYS A 131 29.55 22.51 -17.59
N ILE A 132 29.87 21.58 -16.76
CA ILE A 132 31.05 20.72 -16.95
C ILE A 132 30.63 19.24 -16.83
#